data_1550ee55c1dd12cce207b358804c628b
#
_entry.id   1550ee55c1dd12cce207b358804c628b
#
_cell.length_a   1.000
_cell.length_b   1.000
_cell.length_c   1.000
_cell.angle_alpha   90.00
_cell.angle_beta   90.00
_cell.angle_gamma   90.00
#
_symmetry.space_group_name_H-M   'P 1'
#
loop_
_entity.id
_entity.type
_entity.pdbx_description
1 polymer ?
#
loop_
_entity_poly.entity_id
_entity_poly.type
_entity_poly.pdbx_seq_one_letter_code
_entity_poly.pdbx_strand_id
1 'polypeptide(L)'
;MINKPHKIVYEVSIVILLILCVLLGNKLDNMQEKAKYYKPLDSRLTIKKSNINGLGLFTTEDIPVGENLGVSHVYDERFQNKYIRTPLGGFINHSDTPNLKAYIDKDFRYVKTLRHIKEGEELTLQYDLYNVK
;
A
#
# COMPACT_ATOMS: atom_id res chain seq x y z
N MET A 1 -52.23 -31.46 3.91
CA MET A 1 -51.69 -31.08 2.58
C MET A 1 -51.07 -29.70 2.71
N ILE A 2 -49.73 -29.59 2.68
CA ILE A 2 -49.05 -28.32 2.67
C ILE A 2 -49.22 -27.70 1.29
N ASN A 3 -49.78 -26.49 1.27
CA ASN A 3 -50.18 -25.79 0.04
C ASN A 3 -48.91 -25.59 -0.85
N LYS A 4 -48.98 -26.07 -2.11
CA LYS A 4 -47.90 -26.01 -3.12
C LYS A 4 -47.14 -24.67 -3.19
N PRO A 5 -47.79 -23.49 -3.07
CA PRO A 5 -47.09 -22.20 -3.15
C PRO A 5 -46.10 -21.98 -2.00
N HIS A 6 -46.38 -22.42 -0.78
CA HIS A 6 -45.45 -22.25 0.35
C HIS A 6 -44.17 -23.08 0.17
N LYS A 7 -44.27 -24.27 -0.38
CA LYS A 7 -43.09 -25.13 -0.63
C LYS A 7 -42.11 -24.48 -1.61
N ILE A 8 -42.59 -23.89 -2.69
CA ILE A 8 -41.79 -23.20 -3.69
C ILE A 8 -41.08 -21.98 -3.09
N VAL A 9 -41.78 -21.20 -2.26
CA VAL A 9 -41.18 -20.03 -1.58
C VAL A 9 -40.02 -20.45 -0.65
N TYR A 10 -40.18 -21.53 0.12
CA TYR A 10 -39.10 -22.04 0.99
C TYR A 10 -37.90 -22.55 0.18
N GLU A 11 -38.13 -23.28 -0.92
CA GLU A 11 -37.06 -23.77 -1.77
C GLU A 11 -36.29 -22.64 -2.42
N VAL A 12 -36.96 -21.60 -2.92
CA VAL A 12 -36.32 -20.39 -3.51
C VAL A 12 -35.52 -19.64 -2.42
N SER A 13 -36.05 -19.50 -1.21
CA SER A 13 -35.38 -18.83 -0.10
C SER A 13 -34.10 -19.57 0.33
N ILE A 14 -34.12 -20.89 0.36
CA ILE A 14 -32.95 -21.72 0.67
C ILE A 14 -31.88 -21.55 -0.40
N VAL A 15 -32.24 -21.56 -1.68
CA VAL A 15 -31.29 -21.36 -2.78
C VAL A 15 -30.64 -19.98 -2.71
N ILE A 16 -31.43 -18.94 -2.46
CA ILE A 16 -30.87 -17.56 -2.30
C ILE A 16 -29.90 -17.50 -1.11
N LEU A 17 -30.25 -18.12 0.02
CA LEU A 17 -29.39 -18.16 1.19
C LEU A 17 -28.07 -18.88 0.91
N LEU A 18 -28.10 -19.99 0.20
CA LEU A 18 -26.91 -20.74 -0.20
C LEU A 18 -26.02 -19.91 -1.14
N ILE A 19 -26.59 -19.21 -2.11
CA ILE A 19 -25.85 -18.31 -3.01
C ILE A 19 -25.17 -17.18 -2.21
N LEU A 20 -25.89 -16.56 -1.28
CA LEU A 20 -25.34 -15.52 -0.40
C LEU A 20 -24.19 -16.06 0.47
N CYS A 21 -24.32 -17.26 1.02
CA CYS A 21 -23.25 -17.91 1.80
C CYS A 21 -22.00 -18.14 0.96
N VAL A 22 -22.15 -18.62 -0.28
CA VAL A 22 -21.01 -18.82 -1.19
C VAL A 22 -20.34 -17.49 -1.55
N LEU A 23 -21.12 -16.45 -1.87
CA LEU A 23 -20.59 -15.13 -2.19
C LEU A 23 -19.85 -14.49 -1.00
N LEU A 24 -20.39 -14.63 0.21
CA LEU A 24 -19.73 -14.16 1.44
C LEU A 24 -18.46 -14.96 1.73
N GLY A 25 -18.47 -16.28 1.57
CA GLY A 25 -17.30 -17.13 1.70
C GLY A 25 -16.18 -16.69 0.77
N ASN A 26 -16.47 -16.56 -0.54
CA ASN A 26 -15.49 -16.10 -1.53
C ASN A 26 -14.94 -14.71 -1.22
N LYS A 27 -15.76 -13.80 -0.67
CA LYS A 27 -15.31 -12.46 -0.26
C LYS A 27 -14.37 -12.51 0.94
N LEU A 28 -14.67 -13.36 1.93
CA LEU A 28 -13.82 -13.57 3.11
C LEU A 28 -12.48 -14.19 2.72
N ASP A 29 -12.47 -15.20 1.85
CA ASP A 29 -11.24 -15.84 1.37
C ASP A 29 -10.35 -14.85 0.62
N ASN A 30 -10.92 -14.02 -0.25
CA ASN A 30 -10.19 -12.95 -0.95
C ASN A 30 -9.61 -11.91 0.02
N MET A 31 -10.32 -11.57 1.09
CA MET A 31 -9.81 -10.63 2.10
C MET A 31 -8.68 -11.24 2.92
N GLN A 32 -8.77 -12.51 3.29
CA GLN A 32 -7.73 -13.23 4.01
C GLN A 32 -6.47 -13.42 3.14
N GLU A 33 -6.63 -13.72 1.86
CA GLU A 33 -5.52 -13.86 0.93
C GLU A 33 -4.78 -12.53 0.75
N LYS A 34 -5.50 -11.42 0.59
CA LYS A 34 -4.90 -10.07 0.54
C LYS A 34 -4.15 -9.70 1.83
N ALA A 35 -4.69 -10.05 2.99
CA ALA A 35 -4.04 -9.81 4.28
C ALA A 35 -2.76 -10.64 4.46
N LYS A 36 -2.75 -11.88 3.98
CA LYS A 36 -1.59 -12.78 4.04
C LYS A 36 -0.39 -12.26 3.24
N TYR A 37 -0.65 -11.49 2.18
CA TYR A 37 0.39 -10.94 1.29
C TYR A 37 0.66 -9.45 1.51
N TYR A 38 0.11 -8.85 2.58
CA TYR A 38 0.44 -7.47 2.90
C TYR A 38 1.91 -7.35 3.25
N LYS A 39 2.66 -6.68 2.38
CA LYS A 39 4.06 -6.34 2.58
C LYS A 39 4.15 -4.83 2.74
N PRO A 40 4.47 -4.33 3.93
CA PRO A 40 4.57 -2.88 4.20
C PRO A 40 5.74 -2.21 3.46
N LEU A 41 6.73 -2.99 3.04
CA LEU A 41 7.85 -2.58 2.20
C LEU A 41 8.01 -3.55 1.04
N ASP A 42 8.48 -3.05 -0.10
CA ASP A 42 8.96 -3.87 -1.21
C ASP A 42 10.09 -4.79 -0.71
N SER A 43 10.13 -6.04 -1.18
CA SER A 43 11.14 -7.02 -0.73
C SER A 43 12.57 -6.62 -1.07
N ARG A 44 12.75 -5.71 -2.01
CA ARG A 44 14.03 -5.14 -2.43
C ARG A 44 14.51 -4.01 -1.51
N LEU A 45 13.77 -3.68 -0.46
CA LEU A 45 14.05 -2.55 0.43
C LEU A 45 14.35 -3.03 1.85
N THR A 46 15.24 -2.29 2.51
CA THR A 46 15.61 -2.52 3.90
C THR A 46 15.85 -1.19 4.61
N ILE A 47 15.73 -1.20 5.94
CA ILE A 47 15.97 -0.02 6.79
C ILE A 47 17.33 -0.20 7.47
N LYS A 48 18.19 0.81 7.35
CA LYS A 48 19.52 0.85 7.97
C LYS A 48 19.80 2.22 8.56
N LYS A 49 20.88 2.34 9.33
CA LYS A 49 21.41 3.63 9.78
C LYS A 49 21.80 4.48 8.56
N SER A 50 21.30 5.69 8.51
CA SER A 50 21.57 6.66 7.44
C SER A 50 22.73 7.58 7.81
N ASN A 51 23.49 8.01 6.80
CA ASN A 51 24.46 9.08 6.93
C ASN A 51 23.81 10.47 6.84
N ILE A 52 22.54 10.54 6.38
CA ILE A 52 21.79 11.79 6.28
C ILE A 52 21.16 12.13 7.62
N ASN A 53 20.25 11.26 8.09
CA ASN A 53 19.60 11.44 9.38
C ASN A 53 19.01 10.10 9.88
N GLY A 54 19.30 9.73 11.12
CA GLY A 54 18.71 8.59 11.82
C GLY A 54 18.75 7.29 11.06
N LEU A 55 17.57 6.77 10.69
CA LEU A 55 17.39 5.60 9.84
C LEU A 55 16.98 6.04 8.44
N GLY A 56 17.44 5.31 7.43
CA GLY A 56 17.12 5.51 6.04
C GLY A 56 16.61 4.24 5.37
N LEU A 57 16.02 4.39 4.21
CA LEU A 57 15.56 3.31 3.37
C LEU A 57 16.60 3.01 2.31
N PHE A 58 17.01 1.74 2.17
CA PHE A 58 18.08 1.30 1.27
C PHE A 58 17.59 0.18 0.37
N THR A 59 18.19 0.08 -0.82
CA THR A 59 17.97 -1.06 -1.71
C THR A 59 18.80 -2.27 -1.28
N THR A 60 18.31 -3.47 -1.54
CA THR A 60 19.02 -4.74 -1.38
C THR A 60 19.44 -5.37 -2.71
N GLU A 61 18.99 -4.76 -3.81
CA GLU A 61 19.30 -5.14 -5.19
C GLU A 61 19.11 -3.94 -6.12
N ASP A 62 19.55 -4.05 -7.35
CA ASP A 62 19.39 -3.01 -8.37
C ASP A 62 17.91 -2.78 -8.69
N ILE A 63 17.51 -1.51 -8.78
CA ILE A 63 16.13 -1.12 -9.15
C ILE A 63 16.16 -0.24 -10.41
N PRO A 64 15.42 -0.62 -11.47
CA PRO A 64 15.36 0.16 -12.71
C PRO A 64 14.73 1.55 -12.52
N VAL A 65 14.94 2.43 -13.50
CA VAL A 65 14.27 3.73 -13.56
C VAL A 65 12.76 3.57 -13.81
N GLY A 66 11.95 4.41 -13.16
CA GLY A 66 10.49 4.46 -13.33
C GLY A 66 9.72 3.44 -12.50
N GLU A 67 10.39 2.61 -11.70
CA GLU A 67 9.76 1.62 -10.83
C GLU A 67 8.94 2.30 -9.73
N ASN A 68 7.68 1.88 -9.58
CA ASN A 68 6.82 2.27 -8.47
C ASN A 68 7.12 1.41 -7.25
N LEU A 69 7.61 2.02 -6.19
CA LEU A 69 7.95 1.35 -4.94
C LEU A 69 6.79 1.25 -3.94
N GLY A 70 5.65 1.86 -4.26
CA GLY A 70 4.44 1.79 -3.47
C GLY A 70 3.99 3.12 -2.87
N VAL A 71 3.06 3.02 -1.93
CA VAL A 71 2.43 4.17 -1.26
C VAL A 71 3.30 4.67 -0.12
N SER A 72 3.70 5.92 -0.18
CA SER A 72 4.46 6.59 0.90
C SER A 72 3.55 7.29 1.91
N HIS A 73 2.42 7.83 1.46
CA HIS A 73 1.45 8.53 2.31
C HIS A 73 0.03 8.28 1.82
N VAL A 74 -0.91 8.32 2.78
CA VAL A 74 -2.35 8.26 2.52
C VAL A 74 -2.95 9.58 2.96
N TYR A 75 -3.79 10.19 2.12
CA TYR A 75 -4.51 11.41 2.46
C TYR A 75 -5.56 11.10 3.53
N ASP A 76 -5.57 11.93 4.59
CA ASP A 76 -6.60 11.89 5.63
C ASP A 76 -6.72 13.27 6.27
N GLU A 77 -7.84 13.93 6.04
CA GLU A 77 -8.12 15.30 6.50
C GLU A 77 -8.12 15.46 8.03
N ARG A 78 -8.25 14.37 8.77
CA ARG A 78 -8.22 14.37 10.24
C ARG A 78 -6.84 14.68 10.82
N PHE A 79 -5.79 14.56 10.03
CA PHE A 79 -4.41 14.83 10.45
C PHE A 79 -3.98 16.25 10.08
N GLN A 80 -3.18 16.87 10.95
CA GLN A 80 -2.72 18.25 10.78
C GLN A 80 -2.07 18.51 9.42
N ASN A 81 -1.28 17.56 8.92
CA ASN A 81 -0.61 17.65 7.61
C ASN A 81 -1.42 16.98 6.49
N LYS A 82 -2.65 16.57 6.76
CA LYS A 82 -3.55 15.87 5.84
C LYS A 82 -3.00 14.56 5.27
N TYR A 83 -1.94 14.00 5.84
CA TYR A 83 -1.33 12.77 5.37
C TYR A 83 -0.87 11.88 6.53
N ILE A 84 -1.11 10.58 6.37
CA ILE A 84 -0.54 9.52 7.21
C ILE A 84 0.63 8.92 6.46
N ARG A 85 1.79 8.79 7.11
CA ARG A 85 2.93 8.08 6.54
C ARG A 85 2.73 6.57 6.63
N THR A 86 3.05 5.89 5.55
CA THR A 86 3.21 4.44 5.56
C THR A 86 4.61 4.06 6.06
N PRO A 87 4.91 2.79 6.33
CA PRO A 87 6.28 2.35 6.61
C PRO A 87 7.27 2.74 5.52
N LEU A 88 6.87 2.69 4.24
CA LEU A 88 7.70 3.16 3.11
C LEU A 88 8.05 4.64 3.24
N GLY A 89 7.06 5.50 3.48
CA GLY A 89 7.27 6.94 3.58
C GLY A 89 7.95 7.39 4.88
N GLY A 90 7.99 6.52 5.88
CA GLY A 90 8.54 6.84 7.21
C GLY A 90 10.07 6.91 7.27
N PHE A 91 10.77 6.25 6.34
CA PHE A 91 12.22 6.10 6.34
C PHE A 91 12.93 6.67 5.11
N ILE A 92 12.23 7.36 4.22
CA ILE A 92 12.84 8.06 3.09
C ILE A 92 13.35 9.41 3.60
N ASN A 93 14.67 9.61 3.57
CA ASN A 93 15.28 10.87 3.96
C ASN A 93 15.20 11.93 2.87
N HIS A 94 15.32 13.21 3.29
CA HIS A 94 15.37 14.34 2.36
C HIS A 94 16.71 14.44 1.63
N SER A 95 16.65 14.84 0.36
CA SER A 95 17.83 15.23 -0.42
C SER A 95 17.44 16.28 -1.45
N ASP A 96 18.35 17.23 -1.68
CA ASP A 96 18.23 18.21 -2.79
C ASP A 96 18.54 17.58 -4.16
N THR A 97 19.20 16.43 -4.16
CA THR A 97 19.48 15.60 -5.34
C THR A 97 18.85 14.20 -5.17
N PRO A 98 17.52 14.12 -5.13
CA PRO A 98 16.81 12.87 -4.81
C PRO A 98 16.94 11.85 -5.94
N ASN A 99 16.85 10.58 -5.58
CA ASN A 99 16.74 9.48 -6.53
C ASN A 99 15.31 8.95 -6.69
N LEU A 100 14.38 9.48 -5.91
CA LEU A 100 12.94 9.22 -6.04
C LEU A 100 12.19 10.49 -6.38
N LYS A 101 10.99 10.31 -6.97
CA LYS A 101 9.95 11.35 -7.00
C LYS A 101 8.64 10.83 -6.49
N ALA A 102 7.87 11.71 -5.84
CA ALA A 102 6.50 11.43 -5.45
C ALA A 102 5.51 11.86 -6.53
N TYR A 103 4.37 11.18 -6.57
CA TYR A 103 3.19 11.57 -7.34
C TYR A 103 1.93 11.16 -6.58
N ILE A 104 0.83 11.87 -6.85
CA ILE A 104 -0.46 11.64 -6.19
C ILE A 104 -1.39 10.98 -7.20
N ASP A 105 -2.07 9.94 -6.76
CA ASP A 105 -3.23 9.34 -7.43
C ASP A 105 -4.34 9.14 -6.40
N LYS A 106 -5.44 9.89 -6.56
CA LYS A 106 -6.54 9.98 -5.61
C LYS A 106 -6.04 10.36 -4.20
N ASP A 107 -6.31 9.50 -3.22
CA ASP A 107 -5.94 9.70 -1.81
C ASP A 107 -4.56 9.15 -1.46
N PHE A 108 -3.82 8.63 -2.45
CA PHE A 108 -2.54 7.98 -2.23
C PHE A 108 -1.39 8.78 -2.85
N ARG A 109 -0.30 8.91 -2.09
CA ARG A 109 0.96 9.44 -2.57
C ARG A 109 1.94 8.29 -2.75
N TYR A 110 2.32 8.05 -3.98
CA TYR A 110 3.28 7.03 -4.40
C TYR A 110 4.66 7.61 -4.55
N VAL A 111 5.67 6.73 -4.53
CA VAL A 111 7.04 7.08 -4.89
C VAL A 111 7.55 6.16 -6.00
N LYS A 112 8.30 6.74 -6.93
CA LYS A 112 8.96 6.02 -8.01
C LYS A 112 10.38 6.48 -8.24
N THR A 113 11.21 5.61 -8.79
CA THR A 113 12.61 5.86 -9.09
C THR A 113 12.76 6.87 -10.24
N LEU A 114 13.66 7.83 -10.07
CA LEU A 114 14.03 8.82 -11.11
C LEU A 114 15.13 8.33 -12.03
N ARG A 115 15.95 7.39 -11.57
CA ARG A 115 17.05 6.78 -12.28
C ARG A 115 17.20 5.32 -11.88
N HIS A 116 18.08 4.61 -12.52
CA HIS A 116 18.55 3.32 -12.01
C HIS A 116 19.22 3.53 -10.65
N ILE A 117 18.86 2.69 -9.67
CA ILE A 117 19.39 2.71 -8.30
C ILE A 117 20.15 1.40 -8.11
N LYS A 118 21.39 1.48 -7.67
CA LYS A 118 22.23 0.31 -7.41
C LYS A 118 21.95 -0.27 -6.05
N GLU A 119 22.23 -1.57 -5.91
CA GLU A 119 22.22 -2.25 -4.63
C GLU A 119 22.98 -1.46 -3.55
N GLY A 120 22.38 -1.32 -2.39
CA GLY A 120 22.97 -0.62 -1.24
C GLY A 120 22.84 0.89 -1.24
N GLU A 121 22.26 1.52 -2.29
CA GLU A 121 21.99 2.96 -2.28
C GLU A 121 20.85 3.32 -1.33
N GLU A 122 20.98 4.46 -0.66
CA GLU A 122 19.89 5.07 0.10
C GLU A 122 18.87 5.72 -0.82
N LEU A 123 17.60 5.47 -0.55
CA LEU A 123 16.47 6.08 -1.25
C LEU A 123 16.16 7.44 -0.63
N THR A 124 16.14 8.48 -1.45
CA THR A 124 15.93 9.86 -1.02
C THR A 124 14.86 10.55 -1.84
N LEU A 125 14.17 11.49 -1.20
CA LEU A 125 13.10 12.27 -1.80
C LEU A 125 13.28 13.75 -1.45
N GLN A 126 12.97 14.64 -2.36
CA GLN A 126 12.82 16.06 -2.00
C GLN A 126 11.49 16.23 -1.26
N TYR A 127 11.54 16.71 -0.02
CA TYR A 127 10.34 16.92 0.77
C TYR A 127 9.59 18.15 0.28
N ASP A 128 8.31 17.98 0.03
CA ASP A 128 7.36 19.02 -0.38
C ASP A 128 6.14 19.11 0.54
N LEU A 129 5.96 18.13 1.43
CA LEU A 129 4.88 18.11 2.43
C LEU A 129 5.30 18.74 3.76
N TYR A 130 6.60 18.89 4.01
CA TYR A 130 7.15 19.37 5.27
C TYR A 130 8.29 20.35 5.03
N ASN A 131 8.36 21.38 5.86
CA ASN A 131 9.56 22.25 5.89
C ASN A 131 10.68 21.47 6.61
N VAL A 132 11.76 21.23 5.90
CA VAL A 132 13.01 20.72 6.50
C VAL A 132 13.67 21.90 7.22
N LYS A 133 13.73 21.81 8.55
CA LYS A 133 14.49 22.79 9.37
C LYS A 133 15.91 22.31 9.55
#